data_c9edb623bb19d5e9bb81a92e5f7e74ce
#
_entry.id   c9edb623bb19d5e9bb81a92e5f7e74ce
#
_cell.length_a   1.000
_cell.length_b   1.000
_cell.length_c   1.000
_cell.angle_alpha   90.00
_cell.angle_beta   90.00
_cell.angle_gamma   90.00
#
_symmetry.space_group_name_H-M   'P 1'
#
loop_
_entity.id
_entity.type
_entity.pdbx_description
1 polymer ?
#
loop_
_entity_poly.entity_id
_entity_poly.type
_entity_poly.pdbx_seq_one_letter_code
_entity_poly.pdbx_strand_id
1 'polypeptide(L)'
;ADSLTEEETRANRGTVTEPGVASPFRNRPMEESLRLQDEMRRHLDAGYTMVKMKVGGLPLAEDAQRVEAVKSILPSHAELAVDANCKFGRDEALAYAKMLAPFKLRWFEEPCDPLDFALLAEIASIYDGPLSTGEDLFSTADVENLVRFGGLKPARRDVIQVDPPQAYGIAQYARTLDMLARHQWPRDLLFPHGGNQMSLAIAAGFGLGGAESYPGVFGPFAGFAEEA
;
A
#
# COMPACT_ATOMS: atom_id res chain seq x y z
N ALA A 1 24.85 20.85 -2.37
CA ALA A 1 23.43 20.49 -2.12
C ALA A 1 22.65 21.15 -3.24
N ASP A 2 22.51 20.45 -4.36
CA ASP A 2 21.77 20.94 -5.52
C ASP A 2 20.28 20.72 -5.22
N SER A 3 19.53 21.81 -5.18
CA SER A 3 18.08 21.79 -5.07
C SER A 3 17.53 21.21 -6.37
N LEU A 4 16.64 20.22 -6.25
CA LEU A 4 15.87 19.71 -7.38
C LEU A 4 15.22 20.87 -8.12
N THR A 5 15.24 20.84 -9.45
CA THR A 5 14.59 21.84 -10.28
C THR A 5 13.07 21.78 -10.08
N GLU A 6 12.36 22.88 -10.36
CA GLU A 6 10.88 22.91 -10.29
C GLU A 6 10.23 21.85 -11.19
N GLU A 7 10.89 21.43 -12.24
CA GLU A 7 10.44 20.40 -13.17
C GLU A 7 10.54 18.99 -12.57
N GLU A 8 11.60 18.69 -11.83
CA GLU A 8 11.78 17.43 -11.10
C GLU A 8 10.83 17.32 -9.90
N THR A 9 10.53 18.46 -9.28
CA THR A 9 9.52 18.53 -8.18
C THR A 9 8.10 18.35 -8.71
N ARG A 10 7.82 18.76 -9.97
CA ARG A 10 6.52 18.52 -10.63
C ARG A 10 6.33 17.07 -11.06
N ALA A 11 7.38 16.40 -11.48
CA ALA A 11 7.31 14.98 -11.86
C ALA A 11 7.01 14.05 -10.66
N ASN A 12 7.40 14.46 -9.45
CA ASN A 12 7.19 13.69 -8.21
C ASN A 12 5.89 14.01 -7.47
N ARG A 13 5.18 15.08 -7.83
CA ARG A 13 3.82 15.31 -7.34
C ARG A 13 2.87 14.65 -8.33
N GLY A 14 2.21 13.58 -7.92
CA GLY A 14 1.13 13.00 -8.69
C GLY A 14 0.28 14.12 -9.29
N THR A 15 0.13 14.14 -10.60
CA THR A 15 -0.43 15.22 -11.40
C THR A 15 -1.75 15.69 -10.83
N VAL A 16 -1.75 16.85 -10.16
CA VAL A 16 -2.96 17.66 -10.00
C VAL A 16 -3.26 18.17 -11.41
N THR A 17 -4.18 17.52 -12.10
CA THR A 17 -4.69 18.01 -13.40
C THR A 17 -5.51 19.25 -13.14
N GLU A 18 -5.08 20.38 -13.65
CA GLU A 18 -5.91 21.57 -13.74
C GLU A 18 -7.20 21.26 -14.53
N PRO A 19 -8.37 21.83 -14.12
CA PRO A 19 -9.60 21.61 -14.86
C PRO A 19 -9.45 22.16 -16.30
N GLY A 20 -9.44 21.26 -17.28
CA GLY A 20 -9.41 21.62 -18.71
C GLY A 20 -8.24 21.07 -19.52
N VAL A 21 -7.19 20.53 -18.91
CA VAL A 21 -6.13 19.83 -19.65
C VAL A 21 -6.52 18.36 -19.82
N ALA A 22 -6.86 17.96 -21.04
CA ALA A 22 -7.07 16.56 -21.35
C ALA A 22 -5.78 15.79 -21.07
N SER A 23 -5.82 14.83 -20.11
CA SER A 23 -4.72 13.93 -19.86
C SER A 23 -4.32 13.24 -21.18
N PRO A 24 -3.03 13.25 -21.57
CA PRO A 24 -2.58 12.53 -22.76
C PRO A 24 -2.86 11.02 -22.70
N PHE A 25 -3.26 10.50 -21.54
CA PHE A 25 -3.61 9.10 -21.29
C PHE A 25 -5.09 8.77 -21.52
N ARG A 26 -5.97 9.75 -21.78
CA ARG A 26 -7.43 9.55 -21.94
C ARG A 26 -7.84 8.66 -23.12
N ASN A 27 -6.98 8.35 -24.04
CA ASN A 27 -7.33 7.62 -25.28
C ASN A 27 -6.77 6.20 -25.41
N ARG A 28 -6.18 5.58 -24.35
CA ARG A 28 -5.56 4.25 -24.47
C ARG A 28 -5.71 3.34 -23.23
N PRO A 29 -6.95 3.07 -22.73
CA PRO A 29 -7.13 2.21 -21.56
C PRO A 29 -6.51 0.81 -21.73
N MET A 30 -6.54 0.28 -22.97
CA MET A 30 -6.01 -1.05 -23.27
C MET A 30 -4.46 -1.08 -23.29
N GLU A 31 -3.81 -0.06 -23.82
CA GLU A 31 -2.33 0.01 -23.81
C GLU A 31 -1.79 0.19 -22.37
N GLU A 32 -2.49 0.96 -21.55
CA GLU A 32 -2.13 1.15 -20.14
C GLU A 32 -2.29 -0.15 -19.36
N SER A 33 -3.39 -0.87 -19.55
CA SER A 33 -3.60 -2.18 -18.93
C SER A 33 -2.56 -3.21 -19.35
N LEU A 34 -2.14 -3.22 -20.62
CA LEU A 34 -1.07 -4.11 -21.10
C LEU A 34 0.30 -3.76 -20.47
N ARG A 35 0.63 -2.48 -20.38
CA ARG A 35 1.86 -2.05 -19.70
C ARG A 35 1.88 -2.46 -18.23
N LEU A 36 0.77 -2.28 -17.54
CA LEU A 36 0.61 -2.68 -16.16
C LEU A 36 0.75 -4.20 -15.99
N GLN A 37 0.12 -4.99 -16.88
CA GLN A 37 0.29 -6.44 -16.89
C GLN A 37 1.75 -6.86 -17.13
N ASP A 38 2.46 -6.19 -18.05
CA ASP A 38 3.86 -6.50 -18.34
C ASP A 38 4.78 -6.13 -17.17
N GLU A 39 4.47 -5.05 -16.45
CA GLU A 39 5.15 -4.69 -15.21
C GLU A 39 4.95 -5.78 -14.14
N MET A 40 3.71 -6.18 -13.89
CA MET A 40 3.39 -7.22 -12.91
C MET A 40 4.02 -8.57 -13.28
N ARG A 41 4.05 -8.96 -14.56
CA ARG A 41 4.75 -10.19 -15.01
C ARG A 41 6.23 -10.13 -14.68
N ARG A 42 6.90 -9.00 -14.92
CA ARG A 42 8.33 -8.86 -14.59
C ARG A 42 8.61 -9.07 -13.11
N HIS A 43 7.75 -8.57 -12.22
CA HIS A 43 7.88 -8.80 -10.79
C HIS A 43 7.65 -10.26 -10.42
N LEU A 44 6.64 -10.90 -10.99
CA LEU A 44 6.37 -12.32 -10.76
C LEU A 44 7.52 -13.21 -11.27
N ASP A 45 8.08 -12.89 -12.45
CA ASP A 45 9.22 -13.59 -13.04
C ASP A 45 10.51 -13.40 -12.22
N ALA A 46 10.62 -12.29 -11.50
CA ALA A 46 11.70 -12.04 -10.53
C ALA A 46 11.53 -12.78 -9.20
N GLY A 47 10.42 -13.50 -9.00
CA GLY A 47 10.18 -14.35 -7.82
C GLY A 47 9.24 -13.74 -6.77
N TYR A 48 8.71 -12.54 -7.00
CA TYR A 48 7.71 -11.97 -6.08
C TYR A 48 6.41 -12.77 -6.12
N THR A 49 5.87 -13.08 -4.95
CA THR A 49 4.60 -13.79 -4.81
C THR A 49 3.43 -12.86 -4.51
N MET A 50 3.71 -11.60 -4.29
CA MET A 50 2.72 -10.55 -4.11
C MET A 50 3.13 -9.30 -4.89
N VAL A 51 2.17 -8.73 -5.60
CA VAL A 51 2.34 -7.47 -6.30
C VAL A 51 1.34 -6.44 -5.79
N LYS A 52 1.70 -5.15 -5.83
CA LYS A 52 0.86 -4.04 -5.37
C LYS A 52 0.72 -3.01 -6.48
N MET A 53 -0.50 -2.50 -6.70
CA MET A 53 -0.76 -1.44 -7.66
C MET A 53 -1.48 -0.27 -7.01
N LYS A 54 -1.22 0.94 -7.50
CA LYS A 54 -1.91 2.14 -7.04
C LYS A 54 -3.29 2.27 -7.68
N VAL A 55 -4.26 2.74 -6.89
CA VAL A 55 -5.63 3.08 -7.32
C VAL A 55 -5.98 4.51 -6.91
N GLY A 56 -7.09 5.04 -7.41
CA GLY A 56 -7.54 6.41 -7.12
C GLY A 56 -6.88 7.49 -7.98
N GLY A 57 -6.04 7.11 -8.96
CA GLY A 57 -5.49 8.02 -9.96
C GLY A 57 -6.40 8.22 -11.17
N LEU A 58 -7.35 7.30 -11.38
CA LEU A 58 -8.30 7.25 -12.48
C LEU A 58 -9.73 7.15 -11.95
N PRO A 59 -10.75 7.34 -12.80
CA PRO A 59 -12.14 7.06 -12.42
C PRO A 59 -12.31 5.61 -11.92
N LEU A 60 -13.19 5.41 -10.96
CA LEU A 60 -13.46 4.12 -10.31
C LEU A 60 -13.66 2.96 -11.31
N ALA A 61 -14.37 3.20 -12.41
CA ALA A 61 -14.62 2.18 -13.42
C ALA A 61 -13.35 1.79 -14.21
N GLU A 62 -12.43 2.74 -14.40
CA GLU A 62 -11.15 2.49 -15.05
C GLU A 62 -10.21 1.73 -14.10
N ASP A 63 -10.17 2.09 -12.83
CA ASP A 63 -9.41 1.34 -11.83
C ASP A 63 -9.95 -0.08 -11.65
N ALA A 64 -11.27 -0.30 -11.71
CA ALA A 64 -11.85 -1.63 -11.71
C ALA A 64 -11.32 -2.49 -12.88
N GLN A 65 -11.26 -1.93 -14.09
CA GLN A 65 -10.71 -2.61 -15.27
C GLN A 65 -9.21 -2.92 -15.11
N ARG A 66 -8.42 -2.01 -14.52
CA ARG A 66 -7.00 -2.22 -14.25
C ARG A 66 -6.79 -3.35 -13.24
N VAL A 67 -7.56 -3.37 -12.17
CA VAL A 67 -7.52 -4.46 -11.17
C VAL A 67 -7.89 -5.78 -11.81
N GLU A 68 -8.95 -5.84 -12.63
CA GLU A 68 -9.35 -7.04 -13.37
C GLU A 68 -8.26 -7.51 -14.34
N ALA A 69 -7.64 -6.59 -15.07
CA ALA A 69 -6.54 -6.88 -15.99
C ALA A 69 -5.35 -7.52 -15.26
N VAL A 70 -4.95 -7.00 -14.11
CA VAL A 70 -3.87 -7.60 -13.30
C VAL A 70 -4.30 -8.96 -12.74
N LYS A 71 -5.49 -9.06 -12.18
CA LYS A 71 -6.01 -10.34 -11.63
C LYS A 71 -6.05 -11.44 -12.70
N SER A 72 -6.31 -11.10 -13.95
CA SER A 72 -6.40 -12.08 -15.06
C SER A 72 -5.07 -12.76 -15.40
N ILE A 73 -3.94 -12.17 -15.03
CA ILE A 73 -2.59 -12.71 -15.31
C ILE A 73 -1.91 -13.32 -14.09
N LEU A 74 -2.49 -13.17 -12.91
CA LEU A 74 -1.87 -13.69 -11.69
C LEU A 74 -1.95 -15.21 -11.63
N PRO A 75 -0.83 -15.91 -11.41
CA PRO A 75 -0.86 -17.33 -11.11
C PRO A 75 -1.56 -17.57 -9.76
N SER A 76 -2.05 -18.80 -9.54
CA SER A 76 -2.86 -19.14 -8.36
C SER A 76 -2.15 -18.96 -7.01
N HIS A 77 -0.82 -18.94 -7.02
CA HIS A 77 0.00 -18.73 -5.82
C HIS A 77 0.38 -17.27 -5.56
N ALA A 78 0.05 -16.36 -6.48
CA ALA A 78 0.38 -14.95 -6.35
C ALA A 78 -0.84 -14.13 -5.91
N GLU A 79 -0.58 -13.08 -5.15
CA GLU A 79 -1.58 -12.20 -4.57
C GLU A 79 -1.45 -10.77 -5.10
N LEU A 80 -2.57 -10.04 -5.15
CA LEU A 80 -2.64 -8.63 -5.50
C LEU A 80 -3.08 -7.81 -4.29
N ALA A 81 -2.32 -6.76 -3.98
CA ALA A 81 -2.74 -5.67 -3.14
C ALA A 81 -3.03 -4.41 -3.97
N VAL A 82 -3.88 -3.55 -3.48
CA VAL A 82 -4.11 -2.21 -4.06
C VAL A 82 -3.91 -1.14 -2.99
N ASP A 83 -3.44 0.03 -3.42
CA ASP A 83 -3.06 1.11 -2.52
C ASP A 83 -3.61 2.45 -3.02
N ALA A 84 -4.37 3.13 -2.17
CA ALA A 84 -4.98 4.42 -2.45
C ALA A 84 -4.17 5.62 -1.92
N ASN A 85 -3.11 5.39 -1.14
CA ASN A 85 -2.27 6.42 -0.52
C ASN A 85 -3.11 7.53 0.16
N CYS A 86 -3.98 7.15 1.06
CA CYS A 86 -4.81 8.03 1.89
C CYS A 86 -5.70 9.03 1.11
N LYS A 87 -5.95 8.76 -0.18
CA LYS A 87 -6.48 9.76 -1.12
C LYS A 87 -7.98 10.00 -1.01
N PHE A 88 -8.75 9.00 -0.58
CA PHE A 88 -10.19 9.05 -0.72
C PHE A 88 -10.88 9.78 0.44
N GLY A 89 -11.84 10.65 0.07
CA GLY A 89 -12.88 11.06 1.00
C GLY A 89 -13.88 9.92 1.25
N ARG A 90 -14.80 10.13 2.20
CA ARG A 90 -15.73 9.10 2.67
C ARG A 90 -16.48 8.37 1.55
N ASP A 91 -17.16 9.12 0.68
CA ASP A 91 -18.05 8.52 -0.33
C ASP A 91 -17.25 7.73 -1.37
N GLU A 92 -16.07 8.21 -1.73
CA GLU A 92 -15.17 7.54 -2.67
C GLU A 92 -14.56 6.28 -2.04
N ALA A 93 -14.10 6.35 -0.79
CA ALA A 93 -13.58 5.18 -0.06
C ALA A 93 -14.61 4.06 0.03
N LEU A 94 -15.87 4.40 0.34
CA LEU A 94 -16.96 3.43 0.41
C LEU A 94 -17.33 2.86 -0.97
N ALA A 95 -17.22 3.67 -2.03
CA ALA A 95 -17.42 3.21 -3.41
C ALA A 95 -16.32 2.23 -3.84
N TYR A 96 -15.05 2.57 -3.53
CA TYR A 96 -13.91 1.67 -3.80
C TYR A 96 -14.00 0.38 -2.98
N ALA A 97 -14.35 0.43 -1.71
CA ALA A 97 -14.55 -0.76 -0.88
C ALA A 97 -15.56 -1.75 -1.50
N LYS A 98 -16.68 -1.23 -2.00
CA LYS A 98 -17.71 -2.04 -2.70
C LYS A 98 -17.20 -2.60 -4.02
N MET A 99 -16.51 -1.78 -4.81
CA MET A 99 -15.95 -2.17 -6.11
C MET A 99 -14.88 -3.24 -5.97
N LEU A 100 -14.03 -3.13 -4.95
CA LEU A 100 -12.90 -4.03 -4.73
C LEU A 100 -13.29 -5.38 -4.09
N ALA A 101 -14.41 -5.46 -3.39
CA ALA A 101 -14.83 -6.66 -2.66
C ALA A 101 -14.82 -7.96 -3.49
N PRO A 102 -15.27 -8.01 -4.78
CA PRO A 102 -15.27 -9.23 -5.57
C PRO A 102 -13.88 -9.76 -5.94
N PHE A 103 -12.85 -8.92 -5.93
CA PHE A 103 -11.52 -9.27 -6.44
C PHE A 103 -10.68 -10.13 -5.50
N LYS A 104 -11.09 -10.28 -4.22
CA LYS A 104 -10.37 -11.07 -3.21
C LYS A 104 -8.89 -10.68 -3.14
N LEU A 105 -8.65 -9.41 -2.87
CA LEU A 105 -7.33 -8.83 -2.78
C LEU A 105 -6.59 -9.33 -1.53
N ARG A 106 -5.25 -9.30 -1.57
CA ARG A 106 -4.43 -9.53 -0.37
C ARG A 106 -4.70 -8.47 0.69
N TRP A 107 -4.83 -7.19 0.25
CA TRP A 107 -5.37 -6.09 1.04
C TRP A 107 -5.79 -4.89 0.17
N PHE A 108 -6.60 -4.02 0.75
CA PHE A 108 -6.85 -2.65 0.31
C PHE A 108 -6.13 -1.70 1.27
N GLU A 109 -5.11 -1.00 0.77
CA GLU A 109 -4.19 -0.16 1.54
C GLU A 109 -4.63 1.28 1.53
N GLU A 110 -4.53 1.93 2.70
CA GLU A 110 -4.71 3.36 2.94
C GLU A 110 -5.93 3.97 2.25
N PRO A 111 -7.14 3.47 2.49
CA PRO A 111 -8.33 3.92 1.80
C PRO A 111 -8.76 5.36 2.14
N CYS A 112 -8.24 5.96 3.23
CA CYS A 112 -8.62 7.29 3.70
C CYS A 112 -7.47 7.94 4.48
N ASP A 113 -7.68 9.17 4.95
CA ASP A 113 -6.73 9.87 5.82
C ASP A 113 -6.21 8.94 6.94
N PRO A 114 -4.89 8.86 7.18
CA PRO A 114 -4.28 7.89 8.09
C PRO A 114 -4.68 8.11 9.57
N LEU A 115 -5.16 9.30 9.91
CA LEU A 115 -5.63 9.64 11.27
C LEU A 115 -7.15 9.62 11.41
N ASP A 116 -7.91 9.44 10.32
CA ASP A 116 -9.36 9.28 10.38
C ASP A 116 -9.75 7.83 10.71
N PHE A 117 -9.47 7.43 11.94
CA PHE A 117 -9.78 6.09 12.43
C PHE A 117 -11.30 5.79 12.41
N ALA A 118 -12.14 6.81 12.50
CA ALA A 118 -13.58 6.64 12.44
C ALA A 118 -14.05 6.25 11.03
N LEU A 119 -13.54 6.93 10.00
CA LEU A 119 -13.81 6.56 8.62
C LEU A 119 -13.21 5.20 8.26
N LEU A 120 -11.99 4.91 8.71
CA LEU A 120 -11.38 3.59 8.51
C LEU A 120 -12.24 2.48 9.12
N ALA A 121 -12.77 2.69 10.33
CA ALA A 121 -13.67 1.73 10.97
C ALA A 121 -15.01 1.57 10.21
N GLU A 122 -15.53 2.64 9.61
CA GLU A 122 -16.71 2.56 8.73
C GLU A 122 -16.41 1.73 7.49
N ILE A 123 -15.28 1.97 6.81
CA ILE A 123 -14.82 1.18 5.66
C ILE A 123 -14.66 -0.30 6.07
N ALA A 124 -14.00 -0.54 7.19
CA ALA A 124 -13.79 -1.88 7.75
C ALA A 124 -15.08 -2.63 8.09
N SER A 125 -16.20 -1.92 8.27
CA SER A 125 -17.50 -2.51 8.53
C SER A 125 -18.23 -3.01 7.29
N ILE A 126 -17.85 -2.51 6.11
CA ILE A 126 -18.50 -2.84 4.82
C ILE A 126 -17.59 -3.59 3.84
N TYR A 127 -16.27 -3.53 4.03
CA TYR A 127 -15.30 -4.24 3.22
C TYR A 127 -14.88 -5.54 3.92
N ASP A 128 -15.30 -6.67 3.36
CA ASP A 128 -15.03 -8.00 3.96
C ASP A 128 -13.58 -8.48 3.73
N GLY A 129 -12.85 -7.86 2.79
CA GLY A 129 -11.45 -8.16 2.52
C GLY A 129 -10.50 -7.54 3.55
N PRO A 130 -9.22 -7.97 3.56
CA PRO A 130 -8.23 -7.37 4.42
C PRO A 130 -7.96 -5.91 4.06
N LEU A 131 -7.76 -5.07 5.08
CA LEU A 131 -7.26 -3.71 4.98
C LEU A 131 -5.79 -3.67 5.37
N SER A 132 -5.06 -2.66 4.88
CA SER A 132 -3.71 -2.37 5.31
C SER A 132 -3.52 -0.87 5.49
N THR A 133 -2.77 -0.47 6.52
CA THR A 133 -2.41 0.94 6.78
C THR A 133 -1.33 1.03 7.85
N GLY A 134 -0.82 2.23 8.07
CA GLY A 134 0.08 2.54 9.18
C GLY A 134 1.40 3.15 8.77
N GLU A 135 1.70 3.29 7.49
CA GLU A 135 2.96 3.87 7.01
C GLU A 135 3.12 5.34 7.44
N ASP A 136 2.02 6.07 7.56
CA ASP A 136 1.98 7.47 7.98
C ASP A 136 1.83 7.66 9.50
N LEU A 137 1.96 6.60 10.31
CA LEU A 137 1.91 6.68 11.76
C LEU A 137 3.31 6.67 12.37
N PHE A 138 3.67 7.73 13.08
CA PHE A 138 5.04 7.94 13.54
C PHE A 138 5.28 7.54 14.99
N SER A 139 4.24 7.30 15.79
CA SER A 139 4.39 6.94 17.20
C SER A 139 3.68 5.65 17.55
N THR A 140 4.18 4.97 18.59
CA THR A 140 3.50 3.80 19.18
C THR A 140 2.07 4.14 19.62
N ALA A 141 1.82 5.37 20.08
CA ALA A 141 0.50 5.82 20.52
C ALA A 141 -0.48 5.93 19.34
N ASP A 142 -0.02 6.42 18.17
CA ASP A 142 -0.85 6.49 16.97
C ASP A 142 -1.22 5.09 16.49
N VAL A 143 -0.26 4.16 16.49
CA VAL A 143 -0.50 2.75 16.13
C VAL A 143 -1.45 2.09 17.14
N GLU A 144 -1.33 2.38 18.43
CA GLU A 144 -2.26 1.87 19.44
C GLU A 144 -3.67 2.42 19.22
N ASN A 145 -3.82 3.69 18.85
CA ASN A 145 -5.10 4.28 18.50
C ASN A 145 -5.69 3.64 17.23
N LEU A 146 -4.88 3.39 16.21
CA LEU A 146 -5.30 2.64 15.01
C LEU A 146 -5.91 1.28 15.40
N VAL A 147 -5.20 0.50 16.20
CA VAL A 147 -5.65 -0.84 16.63
C VAL A 147 -6.95 -0.77 17.46
N ARG A 148 -7.09 0.25 18.29
CA ARG A 148 -8.25 0.42 19.16
C ARG A 148 -9.48 0.97 18.46
N PHE A 149 -9.30 1.85 17.48
CA PHE A 149 -10.39 2.66 16.93
C PHE A 149 -10.57 2.51 15.42
N GLY A 150 -9.58 2.03 14.67
CA GLY A 150 -9.62 1.92 13.20
C GLY A 150 -10.42 0.74 12.66
N GLY A 151 -11.02 -0.09 13.53
CA GLY A 151 -11.85 -1.22 13.10
C GLY A 151 -11.09 -2.39 12.47
N LEU A 152 -9.77 -2.37 12.49
CA LEU A 152 -8.92 -3.43 11.99
C LEU A 152 -8.98 -4.68 12.88
N LYS A 153 -8.84 -5.87 12.27
CA LYS A 153 -8.93 -7.16 12.97
C LYS A 153 -7.94 -8.19 12.42
N PRO A 154 -7.13 -8.84 13.28
CA PRO A 154 -6.29 -9.96 12.84
C PRO A 154 -7.08 -11.10 12.19
N ALA A 155 -8.30 -11.35 12.65
CA ALA A 155 -9.16 -12.41 12.11
C ALA A 155 -9.56 -12.18 10.64
N ARG A 156 -9.62 -10.92 10.17
CA ARG A 156 -9.82 -10.54 8.77
C ARG A 156 -8.51 -10.55 7.99
N ARG A 157 -7.37 -10.77 8.63
CA ARG A 157 -6.01 -10.70 8.10
C ARG A 157 -5.60 -9.27 7.70
N ASP A 158 -6.12 -8.27 8.42
CA ASP A 158 -5.68 -6.89 8.26
C ASP A 158 -4.19 -6.76 8.60
N VAL A 159 -3.52 -5.88 7.89
CA VAL A 159 -2.07 -5.69 7.97
C VAL A 159 -1.74 -4.32 8.56
N ILE A 160 -0.69 -4.26 9.35
CA ILE A 160 -0.14 -3.00 9.87
C ILE A 160 1.25 -2.77 9.26
N GLN A 161 1.42 -1.57 8.64
CA GLN A 161 2.58 -1.22 7.81
C GLN A 161 3.39 -0.05 8.38
N VAL A 162 3.66 -0.02 9.68
CA VAL A 162 4.50 1.05 10.26
C VAL A 162 5.85 1.10 9.58
N ASP A 163 6.29 2.30 9.20
CA ASP A 163 7.61 2.55 8.62
C ASP A 163 8.67 2.70 9.72
N PRO A 164 9.65 1.80 9.85
CA PRO A 164 10.63 1.86 10.93
C PRO A 164 11.53 3.11 10.90
N PRO A 165 12.05 3.59 9.75
CA PRO A 165 12.77 4.86 9.67
C PRO A 165 11.94 6.05 10.15
N GLN A 166 10.71 6.18 9.71
CA GLN A 166 9.81 7.29 10.09
C GLN A 166 9.38 7.19 11.56
N ALA A 167 9.24 5.98 12.09
CA ALA A 167 8.86 5.72 13.48
C ALA A 167 10.08 5.70 14.45
N TYR A 168 11.06 6.54 14.20
CA TYR A 168 12.25 6.73 15.05
C TYR A 168 13.16 5.50 15.20
N GLY A 169 13.19 4.61 14.22
CA GLY A 169 14.15 3.53 14.11
C GLY A 169 13.78 2.27 14.91
N ILE A 170 14.72 1.32 14.92
CA ILE A 170 14.52 -0.05 15.41
C ILE A 170 14.05 -0.13 16.86
N ALA A 171 14.60 0.73 17.74
CA ALA A 171 14.26 0.69 19.17
C ALA A 171 12.79 1.07 19.42
N GLN A 172 12.29 2.07 18.71
CA GLN A 172 10.88 2.46 18.81
C GLN A 172 9.98 1.46 18.09
N TYR A 173 10.42 0.94 16.96
CA TYR A 173 9.68 -0.11 16.25
C TYR A 173 9.51 -1.37 17.11
N ALA A 174 10.55 -1.81 17.83
CA ALA A 174 10.46 -2.93 18.77
C ALA A 174 9.41 -2.69 19.87
N ARG A 175 9.32 -1.47 20.42
CA ARG A 175 8.27 -1.11 21.40
C ARG A 175 6.88 -1.16 20.78
N THR A 176 6.75 -0.76 19.52
CA THR A 176 5.49 -0.88 18.77
C THR A 176 5.11 -2.35 18.57
N LEU A 177 6.05 -3.24 18.25
CA LEU A 177 5.82 -4.68 18.18
C LEU A 177 5.35 -5.25 19.52
N ASP A 178 5.96 -4.85 20.63
CA ASP A 178 5.54 -5.27 21.98
C ASP A 178 4.11 -4.78 22.31
N MET A 179 3.76 -3.57 21.91
CA MET A 179 2.40 -3.04 22.06
C MET A 179 1.42 -3.85 21.21
N LEU A 180 1.72 -4.09 19.92
CA LEU A 180 0.88 -4.89 19.02
C LEU A 180 0.67 -6.32 19.53
N ALA A 181 1.71 -6.95 20.12
CA ALA A 181 1.61 -8.26 20.72
C ALA A 181 0.62 -8.28 21.92
N ARG A 182 0.58 -7.22 22.75
CA ARG A 182 -0.42 -7.08 23.83
C ARG A 182 -1.85 -6.98 23.29
N HIS A 183 -2.02 -6.42 22.10
CA HIS A 183 -3.29 -6.37 21.36
C HIS A 183 -3.54 -7.64 20.51
N GLN A 184 -2.76 -8.70 20.73
CA GLN A 184 -2.89 -10.00 20.03
C GLN A 184 -2.72 -9.92 18.52
N TRP A 185 -1.93 -8.93 18.05
CA TRP A 185 -1.62 -8.80 16.63
C TRP A 185 -0.49 -9.76 16.25
N PRO A 186 -0.72 -10.72 15.34
CA PRO A 186 0.29 -11.70 14.97
C PRO A 186 1.35 -11.08 14.05
N ARG A 187 2.58 -11.58 14.15
CA ARG A 187 3.72 -11.02 13.41
C ARG A 187 3.62 -11.21 11.90
N ASP A 188 2.94 -12.24 11.43
CA ASP A 188 2.71 -12.51 10.00
C ASP A 188 1.73 -11.51 9.35
N LEU A 189 1.13 -10.61 10.11
CA LEU A 189 0.30 -9.49 9.64
C LEU A 189 0.97 -8.12 9.84
N LEU A 190 2.28 -8.10 10.09
CA LEU A 190 3.08 -6.89 10.22
C LEU A 190 4.07 -6.83 9.05
N PHE A 191 3.98 -5.77 8.26
CA PHE A 191 4.81 -5.55 7.08
C PHE A 191 5.43 -4.16 7.18
N PRO A 192 6.73 -4.03 7.50
CA PRO A 192 7.38 -2.72 7.50
C PRO A 192 7.28 -2.06 6.13
N HIS A 193 6.80 -0.81 6.13
CA HIS A 193 6.76 0.02 4.93
C HIS A 193 8.17 0.44 4.49
N GLY A 194 8.27 0.93 3.25
CA GLY A 194 9.37 1.72 2.73
C GLY A 194 10.39 1.00 1.87
N GLY A 195 10.31 -0.32 1.74
CA GLY A 195 11.15 -1.11 0.80
C GLY A 195 12.66 -0.93 0.96
N ASN A 196 13.12 -0.34 2.07
CA ASN A 196 14.53 -0.07 2.34
C ASN A 196 15.19 -1.22 3.11
N GLN A 197 16.54 -1.23 3.13
CA GLN A 197 17.33 -2.28 3.78
C GLN A 197 17.05 -2.41 5.28
N MET A 198 16.70 -1.31 5.97
CA MET A 198 16.34 -1.36 7.39
C MET A 198 15.02 -2.11 7.57
N SER A 199 14.01 -1.81 6.77
CA SER A 199 12.69 -2.46 6.83
C SER A 199 12.81 -3.96 6.52
N LEU A 200 13.61 -4.34 5.51
CA LEU A 200 13.89 -5.75 5.19
C LEU A 200 14.61 -6.45 6.35
N ALA A 201 15.67 -5.83 6.91
CA ALA A 201 16.40 -6.40 8.03
C ALA A 201 15.51 -6.56 9.29
N ILE A 202 14.62 -5.63 9.54
CA ILE A 202 13.63 -5.68 10.63
C ILE A 202 12.63 -6.79 10.39
N ALA A 203 12.08 -6.91 9.18
CA ALA A 203 11.14 -7.96 8.84
C ALA A 203 11.76 -9.35 9.07
N ALA A 204 12.96 -9.57 8.55
CA ALA A 204 13.70 -10.82 8.73
C ALA A 204 14.09 -11.06 10.21
N GLY A 205 14.63 -10.04 10.89
CA GLY A 205 15.14 -10.19 12.26
C GLY A 205 14.06 -10.42 13.31
N PHE A 206 12.87 -9.86 13.12
CA PHE A 206 11.72 -10.06 14.02
C PHE A 206 10.75 -11.17 13.55
N GLY A 207 10.97 -11.78 12.39
CA GLY A 207 10.09 -12.79 11.82
C GLY A 207 8.72 -12.25 11.50
N LEU A 208 8.65 -11.13 10.78
CA LEU A 208 7.41 -10.49 10.37
C LEU A 208 6.87 -11.11 9.08
N GLY A 209 5.67 -10.69 8.65
CA GLY A 209 4.96 -11.25 7.49
C GLY A 209 5.65 -10.99 6.16
N GLY A 210 6.44 -9.94 6.06
CA GLY A 210 7.16 -9.54 4.85
C GLY A 210 7.66 -8.12 4.94
N ALA A 211 8.17 -7.59 3.84
CA ALA A 211 8.56 -6.20 3.65
C ALA A 211 8.24 -5.79 2.21
N GLU A 212 8.13 -4.51 1.96
CA GLU A 212 8.03 -3.99 0.61
C GLU A 212 9.38 -4.06 -0.12
N SER A 213 9.30 -4.10 -1.45
CA SER A 213 10.45 -3.98 -2.34
C SER A 213 10.10 -3.11 -3.54
N TYR A 214 11.07 -2.31 -4.01
CA TYR A 214 10.90 -1.39 -5.15
C TYR A 214 11.97 -1.66 -6.21
N PRO A 215 11.97 -2.84 -6.86
CA PRO A 215 13.00 -3.20 -7.81
C PRO A 215 13.01 -2.27 -9.02
N GLY A 216 14.19 -1.69 -9.32
CA GLY A 216 14.39 -0.82 -10.48
C GLY A 216 13.73 0.57 -10.38
N VAL A 217 13.11 0.94 -9.25
CA VAL A 217 12.49 2.28 -9.08
C VAL A 217 13.52 3.31 -8.63
N PHE A 218 14.46 2.90 -7.79
CA PHE A 218 15.51 3.77 -7.25
C PHE A 218 16.90 3.31 -7.70
N GLY A 219 17.88 4.22 -7.70
CA GLY A 219 19.25 3.88 -8.05
C GLY A 219 19.92 2.99 -6.98
N PRO A 220 21.04 2.32 -7.33
CA PRO A 220 21.69 1.29 -6.50
C PRO A 220 22.21 1.81 -5.14
N PHE A 221 22.32 3.10 -4.97
CA PHE A 221 22.77 3.70 -3.70
C PHE A 221 21.64 4.29 -2.84
N ALA A 222 20.39 4.06 -3.22
CA ALA A 222 19.24 4.60 -2.49
C ALA A 222 18.90 3.82 -1.21
N GLY A 223 19.56 2.67 -0.95
CA GLY A 223 19.34 1.85 0.25
C GLY A 223 18.04 1.05 0.24
N PHE A 224 17.42 0.89 -0.94
CA PHE A 224 16.23 0.06 -1.11
C PHE A 224 16.59 -1.41 -1.34
N ALA A 225 15.74 -2.30 -0.86
CA ALA A 225 15.85 -3.73 -1.11
C ALA A 225 15.37 -4.05 -2.53
N GLU A 226 16.17 -4.86 -3.25
CA GLU A 226 15.84 -5.33 -4.60
C GLU A 226 15.59 -6.85 -4.63
N GLU A 227 15.85 -7.54 -3.52
CA GLU A 227 15.61 -8.97 -3.38
C GLU A 227 14.10 -9.25 -3.16
N ALA A 228 13.64 -10.37 -3.70
CA ALA A 228 12.28 -10.87 -3.54
C ALA A 228 12.08 -11.64 -2.22
#